data_89a405bf0d07776ada92f575af23364f
#
_entry.id   89a405bf0d07776ada92f575af23364f
#
_cell.length_a   1.000
_cell.length_b   1.000
_cell.length_c   1.000
_cell.angle_alpha   90.00
_cell.angle_beta   90.00
_cell.angle_gamma   90.00
#
_symmetry.space_group_name_H-M   'P 1'
#
loop_
_entity.id
_entity.type
_entity.pdbx_description
1 polymer ?
#
loop_
_entity_poly.entity_id
_entity_poly.type
_entity_poly.pdbx_seq_one_letter_code
_entity_poly.pdbx_strand_id
1 'polypeptide(L)'
;MLRYLVLVIALVGCAQKKRSHDIDHDLIRVTNDARLRTDTVGGGEFQDLATFVLVEAENTAKEGANVTLGGELTDEHGATVGTLRAQSLYIPAGEIRTFALVDKERKARPTAKGAKIRVRGARVPPMPPPAHVEGIRQLQDGNKTVMQGVLKNDGARGGNIMVIATFYGPDNRPMTRPFSMIWVPPNGTQPVQFVGPQGSTRGTIFIGDLAY
;
A
#
# COMPACT_ATOMS: atom_id res chain seq x y z
N MET A 1 49.35 16.62 -48.29
CA MET A 1 49.03 16.11 -46.95
C MET A 1 47.67 16.65 -46.57
N LEU A 2 46.62 15.81 -46.65
CA LEU A 2 45.21 16.17 -46.37
C LEU A 2 44.88 15.77 -44.92
N ARG A 3 44.64 16.75 -44.03
CA ARG A 3 44.28 16.53 -42.64
C ARG A 3 42.74 16.34 -42.57
N TYR A 4 42.30 15.11 -42.29
CA TYR A 4 40.91 14.83 -41.99
C TYR A 4 40.59 15.27 -40.54
N LEU A 5 39.71 16.28 -40.42
CA LEU A 5 39.14 16.72 -39.14
C LEU A 5 37.96 15.80 -38.84
N VAL A 6 38.10 14.89 -37.90
CA VAL A 6 36.99 14.03 -37.41
C VAL A 6 36.20 14.82 -36.38
N LEU A 7 35.02 15.26 -36.78
CA LEU A 7 34.05 15.93 -35.87
C LEU A 7 33.28 14.85 -35.07
N VAL A 8 33.65 14.66 -33.82
CA VAL A 8 32.91 13.79 -32.89
C VAL A 8 31.73 14.59 -32.37
N ILE A 9 30.52 14.33 -32.87
CA ILE A 9 29.28 14.87 -32.33
C ILE A 9 28.90 14.01 -31.13
N ALA A 10 29.16 14.51 -29.93
CA ALA A 10 28.66 13.94 -28.70
C ALA A 10 27.15 14.21 -28.61
N LEU A 11 26.33 13.21 -28.93
CA LEU A 11 24.89 13.22 -28.65
C LEU A 11 24.70 13.15 -27.12
N VAL A 12 24.63 14.33 -26.51
CA VAL A 12 24.15 14.45 -25.13
C VAL A 12 22.66 14.15 -25.17
N GLY A 13 22.30 12.87 -24.95
CA GLY A 13 20.93 12.46 -24.73
C GLY A 13 20.43 13.11 -23.44
N CYS A 14 19.67 14.19 -23.54
CA CYS A 14 18.89 14.71 -22.43
C CYS A 14 17.94 13.63 -22.00
N ALA A 15 18.26 12.90 -20.93
CA ALA A 15 17.33 12.01 -20.26
C ALA A 15 16.14 12.89 -19.82
N GLN A 16 15.03 12.82 -20.55
CA GLN A 16 13.81 13.52 -20.18
C GLN A 16 13.38 13.02 -18.80
N LYS A 17 13.48 13.89 -17.81
CA LYS A 17 13.02 13.62 -16.45
C LYS A 17 11.53 13.33 -16.53
N LYS A 18 11.13 12.07 -16.33
CA LYS A 18 9.70 11.71 -16.28
C LYS A 18 9.00 12.62 -15.28
N ARG A 19 7.91 13.25 -15.71
CA ARG A 19 7.08 14.10 -14.84
C ARG A 19 5.98 13.25 -14.23
N SER A 20 5.61 13.57 -13.00
CA SER A 20 4.42 12.99 -12.42
C SER A 20 3.18 13.43 -13.21
N HIS A 21 2.23 12.52 -13.41
CA HIS A 21 0.95 12.79 -14.05
C HIS A 21 -0.16 11.98 -13.38
N ASP A 22 -1.39 12.48 -13.49
CA ASP A 22 -2.57 11.78 -12.98
C ASP A 22 -3.05 10.77 -14.03
N ILE A 23 -3.57 9.66 -13.58
CA ILE A 23 -4.26 8.66 -14.41
C ILE A 23 -5.75 8.67 -14.10
N ASP A 24 -6.53 8.15 -15.03
CA ASP A 24 -7.98 8.05 -14.87
C ASP A 24 -8.32 7.18 -13.65
N HIS A 25 -9.22 7.68 -12.81
CA HIS A 25 -9.69 6.97 -11.62
C HIS A 25 -10.40 5.66 -11.96
N ASP A 26 -11.00 5.54 -13.13
CA ASP A 26 -11.67 4.32 -13.61
C ASP A 26 -10.69 3.16 -13.85
N LEU A 27 -9.38 3.45 -13.96
CA LEU A 27 -8.33 2.46 -14.01
C LEU A 27 -7.94 1.91 -12.63
N ILE A 28 -8.52 2.47 -11.57
CA ILE A 28 -8.36 1.97 -10.20
C ILE A 28 -9.66 1.27 -9.79
N ARG A 29 -9.63 -0.04 -9.80
CA ARG A 29 -10.79 -0.85 -9.43
C ARG A 29 -10.80 -1.09 -7.93
N VAL A 30 -11.74 -0.47 -7.23
CA VAL A 30 -11.98 -0.71 -5.80
C VAL A 30 -12.96 -1.87 -5.65
N THR A 31 -12.63 -2.84 -4.80
CA THR A 31 -13.52 -3.97 -4.53
C THR A 31 -14.73 -3.51 -3.72
N ASN A 32 -15.91 -4.03 -4.05
CA ASN A 32 -17.16 -3.72 -3.30
C ASN A 32 -17.24 -4.46 -1.95
N ASP A 33 -16.25 -5.27 -1.63
CA ASP A 33 -16.21 -6.17 -0.48
C ASP A 33 -15.45 -5.52 0.70
N ALA A 34 -15.80 -4.28 1.02
CA ALA A 34 -15.22 -3.55 2.14
C ALA A 34 -15.60 -4.22 3.48
N ARG A 35 -14.59 -4.66 4.24
CA ARG A 35 -14.81 -5.28 5.55
C ARG A 35 -14.74 -4.25 6.66
N LEU A 36 -15.89 -3.96 7.25
CA LEU A 36 -16.01 -3.08 8.40
C LEU A 36 -15.57 -3.80 9.68
N ARG A 37 -14.75 -3.13 10.49
CA ARG A 37 -14.29 -3.62 11.80
C ARG A 37 -14.21 -2.49 12.81
N THR A 38 -14.37 -2.84 14.07
CA THR A 38 -14.04 -1.97 15.20
C THR A 38 -13.02 -2.71 16.06
N ASP A 39 -11.84 -2.14 16.20
CA ASP A 39 -10.73 -2.74 16.93
C ASP A 39 -9.76 -1.64 17.38
N THR A 40 -8.75 -2.01 18.15
CA THR A 40 -7.68 -1.11 18.56
C THR A 40 -6.83 -0.72 17.34
N VAL A 41 -6.71 0.59 17.10
CA VAL A 41 -5.87 1.17 16.05
C VAL A 41 -4.77 2.03 16.67
N GLY A 42 -3.59 2.04 16.07
CA GLY A 42 -2.41 2.73 16.60
C GLY A 42 -1.55 1.83 17.49
N GLY A 43 -0.63 2.43 18.24
CA GLY A 43 0.31 1.71 19.09
C GLY A 43 0.73 2.55 20.31
N GLY A 44 1.10 1.86 21.41
CA GLY A 44 1.54 2.51 22.64
C GLY A 44 0.48 3.44 23.21
N GLU A 45 0.88 4.65 23.59
CA GLU A 45 0.01 5.70 24.15
C GLU A 45 -1.03 6.24 23.17
N PHE A 46 -0.88 5.95 21.87
CA PHE A 46 -1.75 6.42 20.79
C PHE A 46 -2.73 5.33 20.31
N GLN A 47 -3.09 4.40 21.18
CA GLN A 47 -4.09 3.39 20.90
C GLN A 47 -5.50 3.94 21.11
N ASP A 48 -6.35 3.78 20.10
CA ASP A 48 -7.77 4.11 20.16
C ASP A 48 -8.62 2.93 19.70
N LEU A 49 -9.78 2.76 20.30
CA LEU A 49 -10.81 1.87 19.77
C LEU A 49 -11.54 2.61 18.64
N ALA A 50 -11.28 2.23 17.41
CA ALA A 50 -11.84 2.91 16.24
C ALA A 50 -12.47 1.94 15.24
N THR A 51 -13.47 2.44 14.52
CA THR A 51 -14.02 1.75 13.35
C THR A 51 -13.12 2.03 12.14
N PHE A 52 -12.81 0.98 11.40
CA PHE A 52 -12.05 1.06 10.15
C PHE A 52 -12.59 0.07 9.11
N VAL A 53 -12.17 0.27 7.88
CA VAL A 53 -12.55 -0.55 6.74
C VAL A 53 -11.32 -1.12 6.08
N LEU A 54 -11.27 -2.45 5.90
CA LEU A 54 -10.32 -3.10 5.02
C LEU A 54 -10.95 -3.21 3.63
N VAL A 55 -10.27 -2.66 2.62
CA VAL A 55 -10.75 -2.64 1.23
C VAL A 55 -9.55 -2.80 0.30
N GLU A 56 -9.75 -3.49 -0.81
CA GLU A 56 -8.72 -3.68 -1.82
C GLU A 56 -8.93 -2.73 -3.01
N ALA A 57 -7.82 -2.30 -3.59
CA ALA A 57 -7.81 -1.60 -4.86
C ALA A 57 -6.78 -2.23 -5.79
N GLU A 58 -7.19 -2.44 -7.04
CA GLU A 58 -6.38 -2.92 -8.14
C GLU A 58 -6.02 -1.74 -9.06
N ASN A 59 -4.77 -1.63 -9.42
CA ASN A 59 -4.32 -0.70 -10.45
C ASN A 59 -4.31 -1.41 -11.81
N THR A 60 -5.30 -1.19 -12.64
CA THR A 60 -5.40 -1.78 -13.99
C THR A 60 -4.68 -0.96 -15.06
N ALA A 61 -4.07 0.17 -14.70
CA ALA A 61 -3.27 0.98 -15.60
C ALA A 61 -1.95 0.27 -15.99
N LYS A 62 -1.28 0.77 -17.00
CA LYS A 62 0.02 0.26 -17.48
C LYS A 62 1.22 0.74 -16.65
N GLU A 63 1.01 1.69 -15.77
CA GLU A 63 2.04 2.29 -14.91
C GLU A 63 1.64 2.19 -13.44
N GLY A 64 2.63 2.04 -12.55
CA GLY A 64 2.38 2.07 -11.11
C GLY A 64 2.01 3.48 -10.65
N ALA A 65 1.06 3.59 -9.73
CA ALA A 65 0.55 4.87 -9.25
C ALA A 65 0.41 4.93 -7.73
N ASN A 66 0.58 6.12 -7.17
CA ASN A 66 0.14 6.44 -5.82
C ASN A 66 -1.38 6.62 -5.85
N VAL A 67 -2.10 5.66 -5.29
CA VAL A 67 -3.56 5.66 -5.23
C VAL A 67 -4.00 6.13 -3.86
N THR A 68 -4.88 7.11 -3.83
CA THR A 68 -5.49 7.62 -2.60
C THR A 68 -6.95 7.20 -2.55
N LEU A 69 -7.30 6.42 -1.53
CA LEU A 69 -8.69 6.09 -1.21
C LEU A 69 -9.18 6.91 -0.03
N GLY A 70 -10.48 7.15 0.01
CA GLY A 70 -11.19 7.74 1.13
C GLY A 70 -12.67 7.41 1.02
N GLY A 71 -13.45 7.79 2.02
CA GLY A 71 -14.86 7.46 1.99
C GLY A 71 -15.60 7.86 3.25
N GLU A 72 -16.75 7.24 3.42
CA GLU A 72 -17.69 7.51 4.52
C GLU A 72 -18.20 6.17 5.08
N LEU A 73 -18.41 6.14 6.38
CA LEU A 73 -19.11 5.07 7.06
C LEU A 73 -20.62 5.34 6.98
N THR A 74 -21.39 4.31 6.71
CA THR A 74 -22.87 4.41 6.60
C THR A 74 -23.56 3.47 7.56
N ASP A 75 -24.74 3.87 8.02
CA ASP A 75 -25.65 3.00 8.78
C ASP A 75 -26.43 2.03 7.85
N GLU A 76 -27.40 1.32 8.40
CA GLU A 76 -28.28 0.39 7.67
C GLU A 76 -29.18 1.07 6.65
N HIS A 77 -29.47 2.37 6.81
CA HIS A 77 -30.26 3.17 5.88
C HIS A 77 -29.41 3.89 4.83
N GLY A 78 -28.07 3.72 4.88
CA GLY A 78 -27.15 4.37 3.97
C GLY A 78 -26.83 5.83 4.32
N ALA A 79 -27.27 6.30 5.51
CA ALA A 79 -26.91 7.62 6.01
C ALA A 79 -25.47 7.64 6.55
N THR A 80 -24.76 8.75 6.34
CA THR A 80 -23.36 8.90 6.77
C THR A 80 -23.28 9.05 8.29
N VAL A 81 -22.53 8.15 8.94
CA VAL A 81 -22.29 8.14 10.40
C VAL A 81 -20.83 8.41 10.78
N GLY A 82 -19.96 8.52 9.82
CA GLY A 82 -18.54 8.86 10.02
C GLY A 82 -17.81 9.09 8.69
N THR A 83 -16.65 9.73 8.77
CA THR A 83 -15.77 9.96 7.61
C THR A 83 -14.52 9.14 7.78
N LEU A 84 -14.09 8.48 6.72
CA LEU A 84 -12.83 7.71 6.69
C LEU A 84 -11.67 8.62 6.32
N ARG A 85 -10.58 8.51 7.07
CA ARG A 85 -9.33 9.21 6.78
C ARG A 85 -8.76 8.67 5.46
N ALA A 86 -8.41 9.59 4.56
CA ALA A 86 -7.79 9.21 3.30
C ALA A 86 -6.42 8.55 3.55
N GLN A 87 -6.14 7.49 2.80
CA GLN A 87 -4.87 6.78 2.79
C GLN A 87 -4.34 6.69 1.36
N SER A 88 -3.04 6.89 1.18
CA SER A 88 -2.35 6.71 -0.10
C SER A 88 -1.42 5.52 -0.03
N LEU A 89 -1.41 4.70 -1.09
CA LEU A 89 -0.47 3.60 -1.28
C LEU A 89 0.03 3.58 -2.72
N TYR A 90 1.30 3.24 -2.92
CA TYR A 90 1.79 2.93 -4.25
C TYR A 90 1.31 1.54 -4.68
N ILE A 91 0.62 1.47 -5.81
CA ILE A 91 0.16 0.23 -6.42
C ILE A 91 0.86 0.06 -7.78
N PRO A 92 1.75 -0.94 -7.93
CA PRO A 92 2.33 -1.27 -9.23
C PRO A 92 1.25 -1.59 -10.26
N ALA A 93 1.59 -1.50 -11.55
CA ALA A 93 0.68 -1.87 -12.64
C ALA A 93 0.21 -3.33 -12.51
N GLY A 94 -1.09 -3.58 -12.59
CA GLY A 94 -1.71 -4.90 -12.50
C GLY A 94 -1.73 -5.51 -11.10
N GLU A 95 -1.33 -4.77 -10.07
CA GLU A 95 -1.30 -5.30 -8.71
C GLU A 95 -2.46 -4.78 -7.84
N ILE A 96 -2.72 -5.53 -6.76
CA ILE A 96 -3.73 -5.21 -5.74
C ILE A 96 -3.03 -4.84 -4.44
N ARG A 97 -3.59 -3.83 -3.74
CA ARG A 97 -3.19 -3.47 -2.37
C ARG A 97 -4.40 -3.33 -1.48
N THR A 98 -4.26 -3.80 -0.25
CA THR A 98 -5.28 -3.63 0.78
C THR A 98 -5.05 -2.33 1.54
N PHE A 99 -6.07 -1.50 1.63
CA PHE A 99 -6.13 -0.29 2.43
C PHE A 99 -6.79 -0.58 3.78
N ALA A 100 -6.39 0.18 4.80
CA ALA A 100 -7.06 0.23 6.09
C ALA A 100 -7.50 1.68 6.34
N LEU A 101 -8.73 2.00 5.99
CA LEU A 101 -9.28 3.33 6.12
C LEU A 101 -9.93 3.48 7.49
N VAL A 102 -9.31 4.24 8.38
CA VAL A 102 -9.75 4.44 9.76
C VAL A 102 -10.70 5.63 9.85
N ASP A 103 -11.68 5.58 10.75
CA ASP A 103 -12.51 6.73 11.10
C ASP A 103 -11.63 7.96 11.37
N LYS A 104 -11.97 9.10 10.78
CA LYS A 104 -11.15 10.31 10.83
C LYS A 104 -10.94 10.83 12.26
N GLU A 105 -11.95 10.65 13.11
CA GLU A 105 -11.89 11.03 14.52
C GLU A 105 -11.31 9.93 15.41
N ARG A 106 -10.94 8.78 14.83
CA ARG A 106 -10.43 7.61 15.54
C ARG A 106 -11.39 7.10 16.61
N LYS A 107 -12.69 7.04 16.28
CA LYS A 107 -13.75 6.61 17.18
C LYS A 107 -14.42 5.32 16.71
N ALA A 108 -14.93 4.56 17.66
CA ALA A 108 -15.85 3.48 17.38
C ALA A 108 -17.19 4.05 16.86
N ARG A 109 -17.71 3.46 15.78
CA ARG A 109 -19.00 3.82 15.16
C ARG A 109 -19.94 2.63 15.20
N PRO A 110 -20.59 2.32 16.33
CA PRO A 110 -21.38 1.11 16.50
C PRO A 110 -22.60 1.04 15.55
N THR A 111 -23.07 2.18 15.09
CA THR A 111 -24.17 2.27 14.10
C THR A 111 -23.71 2.04 12.66
N ALA A 112 -22.40 2.04 12.39
CA ALA A 112 -21.89 1.78 11.05
C ALA A 112 -22.16 0.33 10.64
N LYS A 113 -22.75 0.16 9.45
CA LYS A 113 -23.06 -1.15 8.84
C LYS A 113 -22.41 -1.32 7.48
N GLY A 114 -21.98 -0.22 6.85
CA GLY A 114 -21.33 -0.21 5.55
C GLY A 114 -20.35 0.95 5.38
N ALA A 115 -19.78 1.02 4.19
CA ALA A 115 -18.92 2.12 3.80
C ALA A 115 -19.10 2.44 2.30
N LYS A 116 -19.03 3.72 1.96
CA LYS A 116 -18.92 4.21 0.58
C LYS A 116 -17.49 4.64 0.33
N ILE A 117 -16.75 3.84 -0.42
CA ILE A 117 -15.33 4.10 -0.72
C ILE A 117 -15.22 4.72 -2.12
N ARG A 118 -14.29 5.66 -2.27
CA ARG A 118 -13.99 6.30 -3.56
C ARG A 118 -12.50 6.55 -3.74
N VAL A 119 -12.05 6.50 -4.99
CA VAL A 119 -10.73 6.98 -5.39
C VAL A 119 -10.74 8.50 -5.31
N ARG A 120 -9.79 9.05 -4.55
CA ARG A 120 -9.60 10.50 -4.41
C ARG A 120 -8.46 11.03 -5.27
N GLY A 121 -7.57 10.14 -5.72
CA GLY A 121 -6.47 10.46 -6.60
C GLY A 121 -5.73 9.20 -7.02
N ALA A 122 -5.16 9.26 -8.21
CA ALA A 122 -4.30 8.22 -8.76
C ALA A 122 -3.20 8.91 -9.58
N ARG A 123 -1.99 8.93 -9.05
CA ARG A 123 -0.88 9.70 -9.62
C ARG A 123 0.35 8.85 -9.83
N VAL A 124 0.82 8.80 -11.05
CA VAL A 124 2.10 8.18 -11.41
C VAL A 124 3.24 9.07 -10.88
N PRO A 125 4.12 8.57 -10.02
CA PRO A 125 5.29 9.32 -9.58
C PRO A 125 6.34 9.37 -10.70
N PRO A 126 7.28 10.33 -10.67
CA PRO A 126 8.36 10.41 -11.67
C PRO A 126 9.28 9.18 -11.62
N MET A 127 9.36 8.53 -10.48
CA MET A 127 10.08 7.27 -10.25
C MET A 127 9.28 6.40 -9.26
N PRO A 128 9.32 5.06 -9.41
CA PRO A 128 8.72 4.17 -8.42
C PRO A 128 9.45 4.32 -7.07
N PRO A 129 8.83 3.88 -5.96
CA PRO A 129 9.50 3.83 -4.67
C PRO A 129 10.82 3.06 -4.77
N PRO A 130 11.92 3.57 -4.17
CA PRO A 130 13.22 2.91 -4.24
C PRO A 130 13.34 1.69 -3.31
N ALA A 131 12.29 1.35 -2.60
CA ALA A 131 12.27 0.16 -1.75
C ALA A 131 11.21 -0.83 -2.21
N HIS A 132 11.50 -2.11 -2.03
CA HIS A 132 10.60 -3.21 -2.35
C HIS A 132 10.86 -4.43 -1.46
N VAL A 133 9.97 -5.40 -1.48
CA VAL A 133 10.17 -6.69 -0.82
C VAL A 133 10.42 -7.74 -1.89
N GLU A 134 11.52 -8.46 -1.77
CA GLU A 134 11.90 -9.55 -2.67
C GLU A 134 11.91 -10.90 -1.94
N GLY A 135 11.97 -12.02 -2.68
CA GLY A 135 12.05 -13.35 -2.12
C GLY A 135 10.85 -13.72 -1.23
N ILE A 136 9.66 -13.18 -1.55
CA ILE A 136 8.46 -13.40 -0.76
C ILE A 136 8.10 -14.89 -0.75
N ARG A 137 7.91 -15.42 0.47
CA ARG A 137 7.49 -16.81 0.71
C ARG A 137 6.31 -16.81 1.66
N GLN A 138 5.36 -17.68 1.35
CA GLN A 138 4.26 -18.02 2.24
C GLN A 138 4.48 -19.40 2.82
N LEU A 139 4.39 -19.51 4.13
CA LEU A 139 4.48 -20.76 4.89
C LEU A 139 3.18 -20.94 5.68
N GLN A 140 2.89 -22.17 6.07
CA GLN A 140 1.83 -22.48 7.02
C GLN A 140 2.45 -22.95 8.35
N ASP A 141 2.03 -22.36 9.44
CA ASP A 141 2.36 -22.76 10.81
C ASP A 141 1.06 -23.11 11.55
N GLY A 142 0.74 -24.40 11.57
CA GLY A 142 -0.58 -24.87 12.01
C GLY A 142 -1.68 -24.31 11.13
N ASN A 143 -2.59 -23.54 11.73
CA ASN A 143 -3.69 -22.84 11.04
C ASN A 143 -3.43 -21.33 10.83
N LYS A 144 -2.17 -20.91 10.84
CA LYS A 144 -1.73 -19.54 10.59
C LYS A 144 -0.86 -19.45 9.34
N THR A 145 -1.05 -18.43 8.57
CA THR A 145 -0.16 -18.09 7.46
C THR A 145 1.01 -17.26 7.96
N VAL A 146 2.22 -17.60 7.55
CA VAL A 146 3.44 -16.81 7.82
C VAL A 146 3.95 -16.27 6.49
N MET A 147 4.15 -14.96 6.43
CA MET A 147 4.75 -14.29 5.28
C MET A 147 6.18 -13.90 5.62
N GLN A 148 7.12 -14.25 4.75
CA GLN A 148 8.53 -13.90 4.87
C GLN A 148 9.00 -13.22 3.59
N GLY A 149 10.02 -12.37 3.71
CA GLY A 149 10.66 -11.73 2.57
C GLY A 149 11.91 -10.97 3.01
N VAL A 150 12.55 -10.34 2.05
CA VAL A 150 13.69 -9.45 2.28
C VAL A 150 13.31 -8.06 1.80
N LEU A 151 13.23 -7.12 2.73
CA LEU A 151 13.06 -5.71 2.44
C LEU A 151 14.38 -5.16 1.89
N LYS A 152 14.33 -4.53 0.73
CA LYS A 152 15.48 -3.94 0.07
C LYS A 152 15.25 -2.45 -0.17
N ASN A 153 16.26 -1.65 0.10
CA ASN A 153 16.30 -0.22 -0.19
C ASN A 153 17.36 0.05 -1.26
N ASP A 154 16.94 0.31 -2.49
CA ASP A 154 17.83 0.68 -3.60
C ASP A 154 18.15 2.18 -3.62
N GLY A 155 17.65 2.94 -2.64
CA GLY A 155 17.87 4.37 -2.52
C GLY A 155 19.26 4.72 -1.98
N ALA A 156 19.75 5.90 -2.36
CA ALA A 156 21.01 6.45 -1.87
C ALA A 156 20.94 6.94 -0.40
N ARG A 157 19.76 6.91 0.22
CA ARG A 157 19.53 7.29 1.63
C ARG A 157 18.93 6.13 2.40
N GLY A 158 19.37 5.97 3.66
CA GLY A 158 18.70 5.10 4.62
C GLY A 158 17.42 5.76 5.14
N GLY A 159 16.45 4.95 5.54
CA GLY A 159 15.18 5.47 6.04
C GLY A 159 14.34 4.41 6.74
N ASN A 160 13.28 4.89 7.38
CA ASN A 160 12.25 4.03 7.95
C ASN A 160 11.24 3.67 6.86
N ILE A 161 11.10 2.39 6.61
CA ILE A 161 10.22 1.85 5.58
C ILE A 161 9.07 1.15 6.27
N MET A 162 7.85 1.57 5.95
CA MET A 162 6.64 0.87 6.39
C MET A 162 6.44 -0.36 5.51
N VAL A 163 6.55 -1.53 6.11
CA VAL A 163 6.20 -2.80 5.45
C VAL A 163 4.85 -3.25 5.97
N ILE A 164 3.98 -3.64 5.09
CA ILE A 164 2.61 -4.04 5.38
C ILE A 164 2.43 -5.49 4.94
N ALA A 165 1.80 -6.30 5.77
CA ALA A 165 1.25 -7.57 5.36
C ALA A 165 -0.28 -7.52 5.41
N THR A 166 -0.92 -8.24 4.50
CA THR A 166 -2.36 -8.50 4.56
C THR A 166 -2.58 -9.99 4.63
N PHE A 167 -3.41 -10.44 5.55
CA PHE A 167 -3.79 -11.84 5.69
C PHE A 167 -5.26 -12.03 5.36
N TYR A 168 -5.56 -13.14 4.69
CA TYR A 168 -6.88 -13.46 4.14
C TYR A 168 -7.41 -14.75 4.75
N GLY A 169 -8.71 -14.78 4.95
CA GLY A 169 -9.44 -15.97 5.35
C GLY A 169 -9.73 -16.91 4.17
N PRO A 170 -10.39 -18.05 4.45
CA PRO A 170 -10.81 -19.01 3.42
C PRO A 170 -11.83 -18.43 2.44
N ASP A 171 -12.54 -17.36 2.83
CA ASP A 171 -13.45 -16.57 1.98
C ASP A 171 -12.72 -15.58 1.06
N ASN A 172 -11.37 -15.61 1.06
CA ASN A 172 -10.49 -14.71 0.33
C ASN A 172 -10.65 -13.22 0.67
N ARG A 173 -11.22 -12.90 1.84
CA ARG A 173 -11.38 -11.54 2.35
C ARG A 173 -10.26 -11.16 3.30
N PRO A 174 -9.81 -9.88 3.32
CA PRO A 174 -8.79 -9.45 4.25
C PRO A 174 -9.27 -9.57 5.71
N MET A 175 -8.52 -10.35 6.51
CA MET A 175 -8.76 -10.54 7.95
C MET A 175 -8.07 -9.46 8.77
N THR A 176 -6.82 -9.16 8.45
CA THR A 176 -6.00 -8.18 9.17
C THR A 176 -4.92 -7.63 8.27
N ARG A 177 -4.40 -6.47 8.64
CA ARG A 177 -3.36 -5.76 7.89
C ARG A 177 -2.33 -5.17 8.86
N PRO A 178 -1.47 -6.02 9.47
CA PRO A 178 -0.37 -5.56 10.31
C PRO A 178 0.68 -4.82 9.48
N PHE A 179 1.43 -3.94 10.14
CA PHE A 179 2.58 -3.25 9.56
C PHE A 179 3.73 -3.15 10.55
N SER A 180 4.93 -2.93 10.03
CA SER A 180 6.13 -2.63 10.80
C SER A 180 6.90 -1.49 10.16
N MET A 181 7.48 -0.62 10.98
CA MET A 181 8.43 0.39 10.55
C MET A 181 9.84 -0.18 10.74
N ILE A 182 10.59 -0.32 9.64
CA ILE A 182 11.91 -0.96 9.62
C ILE A 182 12.91 0.02 9.04
N TRP A 183 13.96 0.33 9.80
CA TRP A 183 15.05 1.14 9.28
C TRP A 183 15.96 0.29 8.39
N VAL A 184 16.21 0.77 7.17
CA VAL A 184 17.09 0.10 6.19
C VAL A 184 18.16 1.08 5.70
N PRO A 185 19.44 0.71 5.76
CA PRO A 185 20.51 1.58 5.28
C PRO A 185 20.44 1.78 3.76
N PRO A 186 21.18 2.77 3.20
CA PRO A 186 21.29 2.93 1.75
C PRO A 186 21.77 1.66 1.09
N ASN A 187 21.16 1.25 -0.01
CA ASN A 187 21.46 0.02 -0.75
C ASN A 187 21.48 -1.25 0.14
N GLY A 188 20.80 -1.20 1.28
CA GLY A 188 20.78 -2.28 2.27
C GLY A 188 19.55 -3.15 2.19
N THR A 189 19.60 -4.22 2.99
CA THR A 189 18.49 -5.19 3.10
C THR A 189 18.19 -5.51 4.55
N GLN A 190 16.92 -5.90 4.83
CA GLN A 190 16.50 -6.40 6.13
C GLN A 190 15.49 -7.55 5.95
N PRO A 191 15.64 -8.67 6.69
CA PRO A 191 14.63 -9.71 6.68
C PRO A 191 13.34 -9.20 7.32
N VAL A 192 12.19 -9.61 6.77
CA VAL A 192 10.88 -9.28 7.30
C VAL A 192 10.03 -10.53 7.43
N GLN A 193 9.27 -10.60 8.52
CA GLN A 193 8.33 -11.68 8.76
C GLN A 193 7.07 -11.15 9.42
N PHE A 194 5.94 -11.66 8.97
CA PHE A 194 4.63 -11.42 9.58
C PHE A 194 3.92 -12.75 9.80
N VAL A 195 3.25 -12.87 10.93
CA VAL A 195 2.42 -14.03 11.27
C VAL A 195 0.96 -13.60 11.24
N GLY A 196 0.18 -14.28 10.44
CA GLY A 196 -1.25 -14.05 10.31
C GLY A 196 -2.05 -14.55 11.51
N PRO A 197 -3.32 -14.14 11.61
CA PRO A 197 -4.22 -14.66 12.64
C PRO A 197 -4.56 -16.12 12.38
N GLN A 198 -5.14 -16.73 13.38
CA GLN A 198 -5.68 -18.09 13.29
C GLN A 198 -6.76 -18.15 12.18
N GLY A 199 -6.71 -19.19 11.34
CA GLY A 199 -7.61 -19.35 10.20
C GLY A 199 -7.20 -18.57 8.94
N SER A 200 -6.04 -17.89 8.95
CA SER A 200 -5.52 -17.28 7.72
C SER A 200 -4.99 -18.35 6.75
N THR A 201 -5.36 -18.23 5.48
CA THR A 201 -5.03 -19.19 4.43
C THR A 201 -4.07 -18.63 3.39
N ARG A 202 -4.02 -17.30 3.26
CA ARG A 202 -3.17 -16.58 2.31
C ARG A 202 -2.67 -15.27 2.93
N GLY A 203 -1.53 -14.79 2.43
CA GLY A 203 -1.01 -13.46 2.78
C GLY A 203 -0.38 -12.75 1.59
N THR A 204 -0.22 -11.46 1.73
CA THR A 204 0.58 -10.60 0.84
C THR A 204 1.48 -9.72 1.70
N ILE A 205 2.59 -9.26 1.14
CA ILE A 205 3.52 -8.33 1.80
C ILE A 205 3.98 -7.29 0.79
N PHE A 206 4.00 -6.01 1.19
CA PHE A 206 4.34 -4.89 0.32
C PHE A 206 4.80 -3.66 1.10
N ILE A 207 5.34 -2.67 0.40
CA ILE A 207 5.74 -1.39 0.97
C ILE A 207 4.53 -0.47 1.10
N GLY A 208 4.35 0.12 2.30
CA GLY A 208 3.30 1.10 2.56
C GLY A 208 3.75 2.53 2.36
N ASP A 209 4.83 2.94 3.02
CA ASP A 209 5.35 4.30 2.97
C ASP A 209 6.87 4.31 3.26
N LEU A 210 7.51 5.41 2.92
CA LEU A 210 8.94 5.63 3.07
C LEU A 210 9.19 6.97 3.76
N ALA A 211 9.97 6.96 4.84
CA ALA A 211 10.42 8.15 5.56
C ALA A 211 11.96 8.16 5.59
N TYR A 212 12.57 9.15 4.92
CA TYR A 212 14.02 9.35 4.82
C TYR A 212 14.51 10.48 5.71
#